data_441031b359ab8f01a31ff8170bc0e9cb
#
_entry.id   441031b359ab8f01a31ff8170bc0e9cb
#
_cell.length_a   1.000
_cell.length_b   1.000
_cell.length_c   1.000
_cell.angle_alpha   90.00
_cell.angle_beta   90.00
_cell.angle_gamma   90.00
#
_symmetry.space_group_name_H-M   'P 1'
#
loop_
_entity.id
_entity.type
_entity.pdbx_description
1 polymer ?
#
loop_
_entity_poly.entity_id
_entity_poly.type
_entity_poly.pdbx_seq_one_letter_code
_entity_poly.pdbx_strand_id
1 'polypeptide(L)'
;DDLPDAEKQAIAELRVVHSAERSQYYVRPEMSYDEITFWQKSPTKSCPMVWTHRSGRKSLLLGATADYVIGLPVEESRALLARLRDWATQPRYVYRHEWQLGDLLMWDNTGTMHRALPYAVDSGRLMHRTVLAGEEPLN
;
A
#
# COMPACT_ATOMS: atom_id res chain seq x y z
N ASP A 1 -7.06 -13.07 5.16
CA ASP A 1 -7.64 -14.39 5.43
C ASP A 1 -9.14 -14.43 5.10
N ASP A 2 -9.92 -13.39 5.38
CA ASP A 2 -11.39 -13.38 5.28
C ASP A 2 -11.95 -13.06 3.89
N LEU A 3 -11.10 -12.84 2.90
CA LEU A 3 -11.54 -12.68 1.52
C LEU A 3 -12.17 -14.01 1.04
N PRO A 4 -13.29 -13.98 0.29
CA PRO A 4 -13.91 -15.20 -0.25
C PRO A 4 -12.93 -16.04 -1.07
N ASP A 5 -13.02 -17.36 -0.98
CA ASP A 5 -12.06 -18.27 -1.63
C ASP A 5 -12.01 -18.11 -3.15
N ALA A 6 -13.16 -17.87 -3.78
CA ALA A 6 -13.20 -17.58 -5.22
C ALA A 6 -12.39 -16.32 -5.59
N GLU A 7 -12.43 -15.29 -4.75
CA GLU A 7 -11.62 -14.08 -4.95
C GLU A 7 -10.14 -14.32 -4.69
N LYS A 8 -9.81 -15.09 -3.64
CA LYS A 8 -8.42 -15.48 -3.38
C LYS A 8 -7.81 -16.22 -4.59
N GLN A 9 -8.58 -17.13 -5.19
CA GLN A 9 -8.15 -17.85 -6.39
C GLN A 9 -7.99 -16.92 -7.59
N ALA A 10 -8.94 -16.01 -7.81
CA ALA A 10 -8.92 -15.10 -8.94
C ALA A 10 -7.73 -14.13 -8.93
N ILE A 11 -7.19 -13.79 -7.76
CA ILE A 11 -6.08 -12.83 -7.62
C ILE A 11 -4.73 -13.47 -7.31
N ALA A 12 -4.69 -14.79 -7.09
CA ALA A 12 -3.50 -15.50 -6.56
C ALA A 12 -2.24 -15.27 -7.41
N GLU A 13 -2.38 -15.26 -8.73
CA GLU A 13 -1.27 -15.15 -9.69
C GLU A 13 -1.11 -13.75 -10.28
N LEU A 14 -1.96 -12.80 -9.87
CA LEU A 14 -1.89 -11.45 -10.40
C LEU A 14 -0.65 -10.72 -9.91
N ARG A 15 -0.10 -9.88 -10.78
CA ARG A 15 1.03 -9.00 -10.45
C ARG A 15 0.62 -7.55 -10.61
N VAL A 16 1.08 -6.73 -9.67
CA VAL A 16 0.80 -5.29 -9.61
C VAL A 16 2.07 -4.52 -9.90
N VAL A 17 1.97 -3.53 -10.77
CA VAL A 17 3.03 -2.55 -10.96
C VAL A 17 2.86 -1.46 -9.91
N HIS A 18 3.94 -1.19 -9.19
CA HIS A 18 4.04 -0.13 -8.20
C HIS A 18 4.88 1.03 -8.76
N SER A 19 4.39 2.25 -8.64
CA SER A 19 5.09 3.46 -9.06
C SER A 19 5.08 4.53 -7.97
N ALA A 20 6.16 5.31 -7.90
CA ALA A 20 6.22 6.47 -7.01
C ALA A 20 5.23 7.55 -7.47
N GLU A 21 5.12 7.76 -8.79
CA GLU A 21 4.15 8.69 -9.39
C GLU A 21 2.73 8.44 -8.88
N ARG A 22 2.30 7.16 -8.89
CA ARG A 22 0.95 6.81 -8.44
C ARG A 22 0.66 7.26 -7.02
N SER A 23 1.65 7.15 -6.13
CA SER A 23 1.50 7.56 -4.73
C SER A 23 1.31 9.07 -4.57
N GLN A 24 1.84 9.88 -5.50
CA GLN A 24 1.74 11.33 -5.42
C GLN A 24 0.32 11.84 -5.69
N TYR A 25 -0.47 11.14 -6.50
CA TYR A 25 -1.86 11.53 -6.75
C TYR A 25 -2.75 11.52 -5.48
N TYR A 26 -2.33 10.81 -4.42
CA TYR A 26 -3.04 10.87 -3.13
C TYR A 26 -2.74 12.17 -2.35
N VAL A 27 -1.61 12.79 -2.62
CA VAL A 27 -1.16 14.02 -1.94
C VAL A 27 -1.43 15.24 -2.81
N ARG A 28 -1.27 15.09 -4.12
CA ARG A 28 -1.45 16.13 -5.14
C ARG A 28 -2.23 15.58 -6.33
N PRO A 29 -3.58 15.61 -6.27
CA PRO A 29 -4.42 15.13 -7.37
C PRO A 29 -4.19 15.86 -8.70
N GLU A 30 -3.81 17.13 -8.64
CA GLU A 30 -3.52 18.00 -9.78
C GLU A 30 -2.03 18.34 -9.82
N MET A 31 -1.21 17.38 -10.26
CA MET A 31 0.21 17.63 -10.49
C MET A 31 0.44 18.39 -11.80
N SER A 32 1.41 19.29 -11.80
CA SER A 32 1.91 19.95 -13.01
C SER A 32 2.65 18.94 -13.93
N TYR A 33 2.82 19.33 -15.19
CA TYR A 33 3.60 18.54 -16.15
C TYR A 33 5.02 18.22 -15.65
N ASP A 34 5.69 19.19 -15.06
CA ASP A 34 7.05 19.01 -14.53
C ASP A 34 7.09 18.01 -13.35
N GLU A 35 6.12 18.07 -12.46
CA GLU A 35 6.00 17.11 -11.35
C GLU A 35 5.74 15.70 -11.87
N ILE A 36 4.83 15.54 -12.83
CA ILE A 36 4.55 14.22 -13.44
C ILE A 36 5.82 13.66 -14.09
N THR A 37 6.50 14.45 -14.93
CA THR A 37 7.73 14.02 -15.61
C THR A 37 8.88 13.73 -14.65
N PHE A 38 8.93 14.42 -13.52
CA PHE A 38 9.90 14.14 -12.45
C PHE A 38 9.64 12.75 -11.83
N TRP A 39 8.42 12.47 -11.45
CA TRP A 39 8.07 11.20 -10.81
C TRP A 39 8.13 10.00 -11.75
N GLN A 40 7.85 10.19 -13.04
CA GLN A 40 7.97 9.17 -14.08
C GLN A 40 9.41 8.66 -14.29
N LYS A 41 10.41 9.41 -13.87
CA LYS A 41 11.81 8.97 -13.90
C LYS A 41 12.11 7.93 -12.81
N SER A 42 11.27 7.82 -11.80
CA SER A 42 11.44 6.82 -10.75
C SER A 42 11.16 5.42 -11.29
N PRO A 43 11.99 4.43 -10.96
CA PRO A 43 11.77 3.06 -11.42
C PRO A 43 10.46 2.51 -10.88
N THR A 44 9.73 1.80 -11.71
CA THR A 44 8.58 1.00 -11.29
C THR A 44 9.03 -0.40 -10.85
N LYS A 45 8.26 -1.04 -9.99
CA LYS A 45 8.50 -2.42 -9.57
C LYS A 45 7.23 -3.25 -9.73
N SER A 46 7.38 -4.43 -10.35
CA SER A 46 6.31 -5.43 -10.39
C SER A 46 6.43 -6.36 -9.19
N CYS A 47 5.35 -6.48 -8.42
CA CYS A 47 5.25 -7.38 -7.27
C CYS A 47 4.05 -8.32 -7.42
N PRO A 48 4.05 -9.51 -6.80
CA PRO A 48 2.84 -10.31 -6.71
C PRO A 48 1.77 -9.54 -5.94
N MET A 49 0.51 -9.62 -6.37
CA MET A 49 -0.60 -9.03 -5.63
C MET A 49 -0.81 -9.72 -4.28
N VAL A 50 -0.65 -11.04 -4.28
CA VAL A 50 -0.71 -11.89 -3.08
C VAL A 50 0.70 -12.37 -2.77
N TRP A 51 1.26 -11.90 -1.67
CA TRP A 51 2.57 -12.32 -1.23
C TRP A 51 2.47 -13.36 -0.11
N THR A 52 3.21 -14.46 -0.27
CA THR A 52 3.29 -15.52 0.72
C THR A 52 4.55 -15.35 1.55
N HIS A 53 4.39 -15.09 2.83
CA HIS A 53 5.48 -14.98 3.80
C HIS A 53 6.10 -16.34 4.10
N ARG A 54 7.31 -16.38 4.63
CA ARG A 54 7.97 -17.62 5.11
C ARG A 54 7.14 -18.40 6.14
N SER A 55 6.32 -17.69 6.90
CA SER A 55 5.37 -18.29 7.84
C SER A 55 4.21 -19.04 7.19
N GLY A 56 4.06 -18.95 5.87
CA GLY A 56 2.92 -19.46 5.12
C GLY A 56 1.71 -18.53 5.12
N ARG A 57 1.72 -17.46 5.89
CA ARG A 57 0.66 -16.42 5.82
C ARG A 57 0.74 -15.67 4.50
N LYS A 58 -0.42 -15.17 4.06
CA LYS A 58 -0.53 -14.38 2.84
C LYS A 58 -0.99 -12.95 3.15
N SER A 59 -0.44 -12.00 2.43
CA SER A 59 -0.86 -10.60 2.47
C SER A 59 -1.11 -10.06 1.07
N LEU A 60 -1.95 -9.02 0.99
CA LEU A 60 -2.16 -8.26 -0.24
C LEU A 60 -1.15 -7.12 -0.30
N LEU A 61 -0.30 -7.11 -1.33
CA LEU A 61 0.61 -6.00 -1.60
C LEU A 61 -0.15 -4.89 -2.33
N LEU A 62 -0.87 -4.12 -1.56
CA LEU A 62 -1.63 -2.94 -1.98
C LEU A 62 -0.96 -1.68 -1.43
N GLY A 63 -1.59 -0.56 -1.59
CA GLY A 63 -1.15 0.71 -1.02
C GLY A 63 -1.14 1.82 -2.05
N ALA A 64 -0.64 2.99 -1.67
CA ALA A 64 -0.67 4.19 -2.50
C ALA A 64 0.14 4.04 -3.79
N THR A 65 1.16 3.20 -3.80
CA THR A 65 2.03 2.98 -4.96
C THR A 65 1.45 2.00 -5.99
N ALA A 66 0.43 1.21 -5.63
CA ALA A 66 -0.19 0.24 -6.55
C ALA A 66 -0.90 0.99 -7.70
N ASP A 67 -0.44 0.79 -8.91
CA ASP A 67 -0.87 1.55 -10.08
C ASP A 67 -1.83 0.75 -10.96
N TYR A 68 -1.37 -0.37 -11.49
CA TYR A 68 -2.19 -1.25 -12.32
C TYR A 68 -1.76 -2.73 -12.21
N VAL A 69 -2.67 -3.61 -12.63
CA VAL A 69 -2.46 -5.06 -12.67
C VAL A 69 -2.00 -5.46 -14.08
N ILE A 70 -0.92 -6.23 -14.17
CA ILE A 70 -0.38 -6.70 -15.43
C ILE A 70 -1.41 -7.61 -16.13
N GLY A 71 -1.67 -7.33 -17.39
CA GLY A 71 -2.61 -8.11 -18.22
C GLY A 71 -4.07 -7.68 -18.13
N LEU A 72 -4.41 -6.69 -17.29
CA LEU A 72 -5.75 -6.10 -17.26
C LEU A 72 -5.76 -4.68 -17.85
N PRO A 73 -6.88 -4.26 -18.45
CA PRO A 73 -7.11 -2.86 -18.79
C PRO A 73 -6.94 -1.97 -17.55
N VAL A 74 -6.44 -0.74 -17.75
CA VAL A 74 -6.14 0.18 -16.64
C VAL A 74 -7.36 0.46 -15.77
N GLU A 75 -8.52 0.61 -16.39
CA GLU A 75 -9.78 0.89 -15.68
C GLU A 75 -10.20 -0.30 -14.80
N GLU A 76 -10.14 -1.52 -15.33
CA GLU A 76 -10.42 -2.75 -14.58
C GLU A 76 -9.40 -2.96 -13.45
N SER A 77 -8.13 -2.70 -13.74
CA SER A 77 -7.05 -2.73 -12.73
C SER A 77 -7.35 -1.81 -11.57
N ARG A 78 -7.70 -0.56 -11.86
CA ARG A 78 -7.98 0.44 -10.83
C ARG A 78 -9.22 0.10 -10.00
N ALA A 79 -10.26 -0.42 -10.65
CA ALA A 79 -11.47 -0.88 -9.97
C ALA A 79 -11.16 -2.05 -9.02
N LEU A 80 -10.39 -3.04 -9.48
CA LEU A 80 -9.96 -4.18 -8.67
C LEU A 80 -9.12 -3.73 -7.46
N LEU A 81 -8.09 -2.91 -7.68
CA LEU A 81 -7.21 -2.40 -6.61
C LEU A 81 -7.99 -1.57 -5.59
N ALA A 82 -8.93 -0.72 -6.03
CA ALA A 82 -9.77 0.06 -5.15
C ALA A 82 -10.68 -0.86 -4.31
N ARG A 83 -11.34 -1.83 -4.92
CA ARG A 83 -12.22 -2.78 -4.24
C ARG A 83 -11.48 -3.60 -3.18
N LEU A 84 -10.30 -4.12 -3.52
CA LEU A 84 -9.49 -4.90 -2.57
C LEU A 84 -8.98 -4.03 -1.41
N ARG A 85 -8.57 -2.79 -1.69
CA ARG A 85 -8.20 -1.82 -0.66
C ARG A 85 -9.37 -1.54 0.28
N ASP A 86 -10.54 -1.25 -0.27
CA ASP A 86 -11.73 -0.93 0.52
C ASP A 86 -12.17 -2.14 1.36
N TRP A 87 -12.05 -3.36 0.81
CA TRP A 87 -12.24 -4.58 1.58
C TRP A 87 -11.26 -4.68 2.75
N ALA A 88 -9.96 -4.50 2.49
CA ALA A 88 -8.89 -4.66 3.49
C ALA A 88 -8.89 -3.56 4.56
N THR A 89 -9.55 -2.44 4.31
CA THR A 89 -9.62 -1.30 5.24
C THR A 89 -11.00 -1.10 5.88
N GLN A 90 -11.85 -2.13 5.89
CA GLN A 90 -13.09 -2.10 6.65
C GLN A 90 -12.81 -1.89 8.15
N PRO A 91 -13.68 -1.21 8.90
CA PRO A 91 -13.45 -0.88 10.32
C PRO A 91 -12.99 -2.07 11.17
N ARG A 92 -13.52 -3.27 10.89
CA ARG A 92 -13.14 -4.52 11.61
C ARG A 92 -11.68 -4.95 11.42
N TYR A 93 -11.00 -4.44 10.41
CA TYR A 93 -9.59 -4.74 10.13
C TYR A 93 -8.65 -3.59 10.44
N VAL A 94 -9.16 -2.46 10.93
CA VAL A 94 -8.37 -1.26 11.18
C VAL A 94 -8.08 -1.12 12.65
N TYR A 95 -6.78 -1.10 12.99
CA TYR A 95 -6.32 -0.65 14.28
C TYR A 95 -5.95 0.84 14.19
N ARG A 96 -6.55 1.66 15.06
CA ARG A 96 -6.22 3.08 15.20
C ARG A 96 -5.42 3.28 16.49
N HIS A 97 -4.16 3.67 16.33
CA HIS A 97 -3.31 4.00 17.46
C HIS A 97 -3.54 5.44 17.94
N GLU A 98 -3.80 5.61 19.22
CA GLU A 98 -3.90 6.92 19.88
C GLU A 98 -2.57 7.20 20.55
N TRP A 99 -1.75 8.05 19.91
CA TRP A 99 -0.39 8.31 20.32
C TRP A 99 -0.29 9.01 21.68
N GLN A 100 0.59 8.50 22.54
CA GLN A 100 1.02 9.12 23.77
C GLN A 100 2.52 9.38 23.73
N LEU A 101 3.00 10.31 24.58
CA LEU A 101 4.44 10.60 24.68
C LEU A 101 5.18 9.35 25.16
N GLY A 102 6.20 8.95 24.42
CA GLY A 102 7.01 7.76 24.72
C GLY A 102 6.55 6.49 24.04
N ASP A 103 5.45 6.51 23.27
CA ASP A 103 5.01 5.35 22.53
C ASP A 103 6.01 4.92 21.46
N LEU A 104 6.19 3.59 21.33
CA LEU A 104 6.86 2.93 20.23
C LEU A 104 5.86 2.01 19.52
N LEU A 105 5.65 2.26 18.22
CA LEU A 105 4.82 1.41 17.38
C LEU A 105 5.70 0.74 16.31
N MET A 106 5.63 -0.57 16.24
CA MET A 106 6.32 -1.39 15.24
C MET A 106 5.31 -2.20 14.42
N TRP A 107 5.49 -2.23 13.11
CA TRP A 107 4.65 -3.01 12.21
C TRP A 107 5.45 -3.56 11.03
N ASP A 108 4.94 -4.63 10.43
CA ASP A 108 5.46 -5.19 9.20
C ASP A 108 4.86 -4.46 8.00
N ASN A 109 5.70 -3.78 7.21
CA ASN A 109 5.26 -3.05 6.01
C ASN A 109 4.73 -3.96 4.90
N THR A 110 5.09 -5.23 4.90
CA THR A 110 4.66 -6.18 3.87
C THR A 110 3.37 -6.90 4.25
N GLY A 111 3.06 -6.95 5.54
CA GLY A 111 1.84 -7.54 6.08
C GLY A 111 0.71 -6.55 6.35
N THR A 112 1.00 -5.24 6.39
CA THR A 112 0.03 -4.21 6.81
C THR A 112 0.08 -2.96 5.94
N MET A 113 -1.09 -2.41 5.66
CA MET A 113 -1.20 -1.03 5.15
C MET A 113 -1.33 -0.07 6.32
N HIS A 114 -0.72 1.11 6.19
CA HIS A 114 -0.81 2.15 7.20
C HIS A 114 -0.94 3.54 6.57
N ARG A 115 -1.54 4.45 7.31
CA ARG A 115 -1.57 5.88 6.95
C ARG A 115 -1.57 6.76 8.19
N ALA A 116 -0.99 7.94 8.08
CA ALA A 116 -1.20 9.00 9.06
C ALA A 116 -2.58 9.63 8.84
N LEU A 117 -3.28 9.93 9.93
CA LEU A 117 -4.45 10.80 9.88
C LEU A 117 -4.03 12.27 9.96
N PRO A 118 -4.82 13.20 9.39
CA PRO A 118 -4.56 14.63 9.53
C PRO A 118 -4.45 15.03 11.01
N TYR A 119 -3.54 15.94 11.29
CA TYR A 119 -3.34 16.53 12.63
C TYR A 119 -3.10 18.03 12.48
N ALA A 120 -3.32 18.80 13.55
CA ALA A 120 -3.13 20.25 13.52
C ALA A 120 -1.65 20.58 13.31
N VAL A 121 -1.36 21.57 12.45
CA VAL A 121 0.01 21.97 12.10
C VAL A 121 0.79 22.47 13.31
N ASP A 122 0.09 23.10 14.25
CA ASP A 122 0.62 23.65 15.49
C ASP A 122 0.57 22.70 16.70
N SER A 123 0.25 21.42 16.44
CA SER A 123 0.14 20.39 17.50
C SER A 123 1.46 20.08 18.23
N GLY A 124 2.60 20.58 17.73
CA GLY A 124 3.92 20.24 18.25
C GLY A 124 4.32 18.78 18.07
N ARG A 125 3.57 18.02 17.27
CA ARG A 125 3.84 16.60 17.02
C ARG A 125 5.20 16.41 16.36
N LEU A 126 6.06 15.63 17.03
CA LEU A 126 7.34 15.17 16.49
C LEU A 126 7.35 13.65 16.48
N MET A 127 7.57 13.06 15.32
CA MET A 127 7.62 11.62 15.13
C MET A 127 8.96 11.22 14.53
N HIS A 128 9.61 10.23 15.12
CA HIS A 128 10.79 9.60 14.56
C HIS A 128 10.40 8.29 13.89
N ARG A 129 10.93 8.04 12.70
CA ARG A 129 10.70 6.79 11.98
C ARG A 129 12.03 6.19 11.54
N THR A 130 12.18 4.90 11.80
CA THR A 130 13.24 4.08 11.23
C THR A 130 12.65 2.88 10.50
N VAL A 131 13.39 2.31 9.58
CA VAL A 131 12.99 1.13 8.82
C VAL A 131 14.11 0.11 8.90
N LEU A 132 13.76 -1.10 9.28
CA LEU A 132 14.67 -2.24 9.23
C LEU A 132 14.51 -2.93 7.87
N ALA A 133 15.62 -3.34 7.28
CA ALA A 133 15.58 -4.15 6.09
C ALA A 133 14.96 -5.52 6.41
N GLY A 134 14.00 -5.94 5.59
CA GLY A 134 13.45 -7.29 5.68
C GLY A 134 14.40 -8.33 5.08
N GLU A 135 14.24 -9.56 5.51
CA GLU A 135 15.02 -10.70 5.00
C GLU A 135 14.34 -11.42 3.83
N GLU A 136 13.05 -11.14 3.60
CA GLU A 136 12.27 -11.79 2.57
C GLU A 136 12.21 -10.89 1.31
N PRO A 137 12.81 -11.33 0.18
CA PRO A 137 12.76 -10.54 -1.05
C PRO A 137 11.34 -10.54 -1.63
N LEU A 138 10.87 -9.39 -2.06
CA LEU A 138 9.67 -9.23 -2.88
C LEU A 138 10.03 -9.51 -4.34
N ASN A 139 9.85 -10.74 -4.80
CA ASN A 139 10.18 -11.20 -6.16
C ASN A 139 8.96 -11.20 -7.07
#